data_4fc72a82b30f5452544604ecce7322b0
#
_entry.id   4fc72a82b30f5452544604ecce7322b0
#
_cell.length_a   1.000
_cell.length_b   1.000
_cell.length_c   1.000
_cell.angle_alpha   90.00
_cell.angle_beta   90.00
_cell.angle_gamma   90.00
#
_symmetry.space_group_name_H-M   'P 1'
#
loop_
_entity.id
_entity.type
_entity.pdbx_description
1 polymer ?
#
loop_
_entity_poly.entity_id
_entity_poly.type
_entity_poly.pdbx_seq_one_letter_code
_entity_poly.pdbx_strand_id
1 'polypeptide(L)'
;YTTFEYSHLVVNQDHIRDDESLIVSVDITNTGKVFGKEVVQLYVQDLTQTAIRPVKELRQFEKVALQPGETQTVSFTLTKRDFAYYHTGISDWYVPTGQYRILIAKSSRDIKLEETITVTSTIDLPFKVTWNTTFNELVSHPQLRPVIYELLGVIGEENVDKEAQLEMVKEIPLRALRSFQGVDNTTIESLITTLNQLLK
;
A
#
# COMPACT_ATOMS: atom_id res chain seq x y z
N TYR A 1 -17.48 -32.69 2.99
CA TYR A 1 -18.70 -33.51 3.03
C TYR A 1 -19.98 -32.70 2.86
N THR A 2 -19.91 -31.34 2.92
CA THR A 2 -20.98 -30.41 2.62
C THR A 2 -20.43 -29.22 1.85
N THR A 3 -21.32 -28.40 1.31
CA THR A 3 -20.95 -27.21 0.50
C THR A 3 -21.49 -25.96 1.16
N PHE A 4 -20.74 -24.86 1.02
CA PHE A 4 -21.14 -23.56 1.56
C PHE A 4 -21.15 -22.52 0.45
N GLU A 5 -22.17 -21.68 0.46
CA GLU A 5 -22.30 -20.50 -0.38
C GLU A 5 -21.94 -19.25 0.44
N TYR A 6 -21.25 -18.33 -0.21
CA TYR A 6 -20.90 -17.01 0.32
C TYR A 6 -21.65 -15.96 -0.49
N SER A 7 -22.43 -15.12 0.18
CA SER A 7 -23.27 -14.12 -0.47
C SER A 7 -23.36 -12.83 0.34
N HIS A 8 -23.91 -11.77 -0.26
CA HIS A 8 -24.22 -10.50 0.42
C HIS A 8 -23.03 -9.91 1.19
N LEU A 9 -21.86 -9.79 0.51
CA LEU A 9 -20.76 -9.02 1.07
C LEU A 9 -21.17 -7.55 1.17
N VAL A 10 -21.12 -6.98 2.37
CA VAL A 10 -21.43 -5.58 2.64
C VAL A 10 -20.33 -4.97 3.46
N VAL A 11 -19.83 -3.81 3.03
CA VAL A 11 -19.01 -2.91 3.83
C VAL A 11 -19.87 -1.72 4.27
N ASN A 12 -19.73 -1.28 5.51
CA ASN A 12 -20.54 -0.17 6.02
C ASN A 12 -20.17 1.19 5.42
N GLN A 13 -18.96 1.31 4.84
CA GLN A 13 -18.44 2.51 4.19
C GLN A 13 -17.46 2.11 3.09
N ASP A 14 -17.44 2.82 1.97
CA ASP A 14 -16.49 2.66 0.88
C ASP A 14 -15.25 3.57 1.01
N HIS A 15 -15.32 4.53 1.94
CA HIS A 15 -14.23 5.44 2.29
C HIS A 15 -14.15 5.60 3.81
N ILE A 16 -12.96 5.37 4.37
CA ILE A 16 -12.66 5.57 5.80
C ILE A 16 -11.34 6.32 5.98
N ARG A 17 -11.16 6.91 7.15
CA ARG A 17 -9.86 7.34 7.65
C ARG A 17 -9.18 6.17 8.36
N ASP A 18 -7.85 6.19 8.46
CA ASP A 18 -7.09 5.12 9.10
C ASP A 18 -7.29 5.02 10.62
N ASP A 19 -7.91 6.02 11.24
CA ASP A 19 -8.31 6.03 12.66
C ASP A 19 -9.77 5.58 12.90
N GLU A 20 -10.50 5.27 11.83
CA GLU A 20 -11.87 4.75 11.89
C GLU A 20 -11.88 3.22 11.76
N SER A 21 -13.02 2.61 12.08
CA SER A 21 -13.24 1.17 11.92
C SER A 21 -14.15 0.88 10.73
N LEU A 22 -13.84 -0.18 9.99
CA LEU A 22 -14.65 -0.71 8.91
C LEU A 22 -15.37 -1.97 9.38
N ILE A 23 -16.69 -2.02 9.20
CA ILE A 23 -17.48 -3.23 9.46
C ILE A 23 -17.74 -3.92 8.12
N VAL A 24 -17.38 -5.20 8.07
CA VAL A 24 -17.55 -6.08 6.91
C VAL A 24 -18.47 -7.22 7.30
N SER A 25 -19.55 -7.46 6.58
CA SER A 25 -20.45 -8.57 6.82
C SER A 25 -20.66 -9.41 5.57
N VAL A 26 -20.89 -10.71 5.76
CA VAL A 26 -21.10 -11.69 4.70
C VAL A 26 -22.05 -12.78 5.19
N ASP A 27 -22.95 -13.25 4.34
CA ASP A 27 -23.82 -14.38 4.62
C ASP A 27 -23.18 -15.69 4.17
N ILE A 28 -23.21 -16.68 5.07
CA ILE A 28 -22.72 -18.04 4.81
C ILE A 28 -23.89 -19.00 4.92
N THR A 29 -24.17 -19.73 3.84
CA THR A 29 -25.25 -20.71 3.78
C THR A 29 -24.70 -22.13 3.58
N ASN A 30 -25.13 -23.08 4.39
CA ASN A 30 -24.84 -24.49 4.12
C ASN A 30 -25.79 -24.99 3.03
N THR A 31 -25.32 -25.09 1.81
CA THR A 31 -26.06 -25.57 0.63
C THR A 31 -26.01 -27.10 0.45
N GLY A 32 -25.26 -27.78 1.32
CA GLY A 32 -25.18 -29.25 1.29
C GLY A 32 -26.27 -29.94 2.07
N LYS A 33 -26.17 -31.28 2.18
CA LYS A 33 -27.20 -32.13 2.78
C LYS A 33 -26.92 -32.55 4.22
N VAL A 34 -25.73 -32.19 4.75
CA VAL A 34 -25.32 -32.58 6.11
C VAL A 34 -24.82 -31.39 6.89
N PHE A 35 -24.90 -31.47 8.20
CA PHE A 35 -24.32 -30.50 9.11
C PHE A 35 -22.82 -30.34 8.79
N GLY A 36 -22.31 -29.10 8.81
CA GLY A 36 -20.92 -28.81 8.58
C GLY A 36 -20.43 -27.56 9.28
N LYS A 37 -19.10 -27.43 9.30
CA LYS A 37 -18.42 -26.23 9.79
C LYS A 37 -17.59 -25.62 8.67
N GLU A 38 -17.63 -24.29 8.56
CA GLU A 38 -16.84 -23.52 7.61
C GLU A 38 -15.98 -22.51 8.36
N VAL A 39 -14.79 -22.20 7.83
CA VAL A 39 -13.93 -21.14 8.34
C VAL A 39 -13.92 -20.01 7.31
N VAL A 40 -14.63 -18.96 7.64
CA VAL A 40 -14.69 -17.74 6.83
C VAL A 40 -13.43 -16.92 7.10
N GLN A 41 -12.64 -16.64 6.07
CA GLN A 41 -11.37 -15.91 6.18
C GLN A 41 -11.52 -14.54 5.52
N LEU A 42 -11.06 -13.50 6.20
CA LEU A 42 -10.97 -12.16 5.66
C LEU A 42 -9.50 -11.77 5.45
N TYR A 43 -9.21 -11.41 4.20
CA TYR A 43 -7.89 -10.88 3.81
C TYR A 43 -8.01 -9.41 3.41
N VAL A 44 -6.93 -8.68 3.64
CA VAL A 44 -6.74 -7.32 3.13
C VAL A 44 -5.58 -7.33 2.13
N GLN A 45 -5.82 -6.76 0.96
CA GLN A 45 -4.82 -6.51 -0.08
C GLN A 45 -4.60 -5.01 -0.22
N ASP A 46 -3.37 -4.57 -0.02
CA ASP A 46 -2.93 -3.21 -0.27
C ASP A 46 -2.69 -3.00 -1.77
N LEU A 47 -3.40 -2.06 -2.39
CA LEU A 47 -3.25 -1.71 -3.80
C LEU A 47 -2.40 -0.45 -4.01
N THR A 48 -1.92 0.19 -2.94
CA THR A 48 -1.13 1.43 -3.01
C THR A 48 0.28 1.22 -3.54
N GLN A 49 0.83 0.01 -3.37
CA GLN A 49 2.20 -0.37 -3.77
C GLN A 49 3.30 0.53 -3.17
N THR A 50 3.02 1.23 -2.07
CA THR A 50 3.98 2.13 -1.40
C THR A 50 5.05 1.38 -0.61
N ALA A 51 4.82 0.11 -0.31
CA ALA A 51 5.77 -0.76 0.39
C ALA A 51 5.74 -2.18 -0.18
N ILE A 52 6.86 -2.90 -0.06
CA ILE A 52 6.92 -4.32 -0.41
C ILE A 52 6.20 -5.11 0.68
N ARG A 53 5.03 -5.63 0.34
CA ARG A 53 4.16 -6.41 1.22
C ARG A 53 3.70 -7.69 0.54
N PRO A 54 3.21 -8.70 1.30
CA PRO A 54 2.49 -9.83 0.72
C PRO A 54 1.31 -9.35 -0.11
N VAL A 55 1.00 -10.05 -1.22
CA VAL A 55 -0.11 -9.68 -2.12
C VAL A 55 -1.43 -9.51 -1.37
N LYS A 56 -1.66 -10.31 -0.32
CA LYS A 56 -2.77 -10.21 0.61
C LYS A 56 -2.39 -10.82 1.95
N GLU A 57 -2.99 -10.33 3.02
CA GLU A 57 -2.69 -10.74 4.38
C GLU A 57 -3.98 -11.17 5.09
N LEU A 58 -3.96 -12.35 5.73
CA LEU A 58 -5.08 -12.79 6.57
C LEU A 58 -5.17 -11.88 7.79
N ARG A 59 -6.31 -11.23 7.97
CA ARG A 59 -6.54 -10.31 9.10
C ARG A 59 -7.44 -10.88 10.14
N GLN A 60 -8.52 -11.52 9.71
CA GLN A 60 -9.50 -12.11 10.62
C GLN A 60 -10.03 -13.41 10.05
N PHE A 61 -10.62 -14.22 10.91
CA PHE A 61 -11.38 -15.41 10.54
C PHE A 61 -12.44 -15.70 11.58
N GLU A 62 -13.52 -16.34 11.14
CA GLU A 62 -14.61 -16.83 12.01
C GLU A 62 -15.00 -18.24 11.59
N LYS A 63 -15.31 -19.07 12.56
CA LYS A 63 -15.76 -20.43 12.33
C LYS A 63 -17.24 -20.57 12.61
N VAL A 64 -18.02 -20.85 11.57
CA VAL A 64 -19.46 -21.08 11.67
C VAL A 64 -19.80 -22.58 11.63
N ALA A 65 -20.94 -22.95 12.24
CA ALA A 65 -21.42 -24.32 12.28
C ALA A 65 -22.90 -24.31 11.88
N LEU A 66 -23.23 -24.89 10.71
CA LEU A 66 -24.54 -24.71 10.07
C LEU A 66 -25.16 -26.04 9.71
N GLN A 67 -26.48 -26.15 9.98
CA GLN A 67 -27.34 -27.23 9.50
C GLN A 67 -27.58 -27.07 7.98
N PRO A 68 -28.03 -28.11 7.27
CA PRO A 68 -28.46 -28.00 5.87
C PRO A 68 -29.51 -26.90 5.69
N GLY A 69 -29.25 -25.97 4.75
CA GLY A 69 -30.14 -24.85 4.44
C GLY A 69 -30.04 -23.67 5.42
N GLU A 70 -29.26 -23.78 6.49
CA GLU A 70 -29.05 -22.70 7.45
C GLU A 70 -28.13 -21.64 6.89
N THR A 71 -28.47 -20.36 7.15
CA THR A 71 -27.66 -19.18 6.82
C THR A 71 -27.29 -18.43 8.09
N GLN A 72 -26.06 -18.00 8.20
CA GLN A 72 -25.55 -17.14 9.27
C GLN A 72 -24.77 -15.97 8.68
N THR A 73 -25.07 -14.76 9.16
CA THR A 73 -24.25 -13.58 8.85
C THR A 73 -23.03 -13.56 9.76
N VAL A 74 -21.85 -13.44 9.16
CA VAL A 74 -20.56 -13.24 9.83
C VAL A 74 -20.16 -11.78 9.68
N SER A 75 -19.74 -11.16 10.78
CA SER A 75 -19.30 -9.77 10.78
C SER A 75 -17.89 -9.65 11.33
N PHE A 76 -17.06 -8.86 10.63
CA PHE A 76 -15.70 -8.52 11.03
C PHE A 76 -15.59 -7.02 11.25
N THR A 77 -14.79 -6.62 12.25
CA THR A 77 -14.44 -5.20 12.46
C THR A 77 -12.97 -5.01 12.19
N LEU A 78 -12.66 -4.31 11.11
CA LEU A 78 -11.29 -3.95 10.75
C LEU A 78 -10.92 -2.61 11.37
N THR A 79 -9.70 -2.52 11.85
CA THR A 79 -9.12 -1.34 12.50
C THR A 79 -7.85 -0.90 11.77
N LYS A 80 -7.21 0.19 12.18
CA LYS A 80 -5.95 0.66 11.64
C LYS A 80 -4.92 -0.46 11.42
N ARG A 81 -4.81 -1.39 12.38
CA ARG A 81 -3.83 -2.50 12.32
C ARG A 81 -4.07 -3.47 11.18
N ASP A 82 -5.30 -3.59 10.71
CA ASP A 82 -5.65 -4.50 9.62
C ASP A 82 -5.18 -3.98 8.25
N PHE A 83 -4.94 -2.67 8.13
CA PHE A 83 -4.45 -2.02 6.91
C PHE A 83 -2.95 -1.68 6.98
N ALA A 84 -2.41 -1.49 8.20
CA ALA A 84 -1.10 -0.94 8.46
C ALA A 84 0.06 -1.90 8.16
N TYR A 85 1.22 -1.32 7.88
CA TYR A 85 2.53 -1.93 8.02
C TYR A 85 3.40 -1.11 8.99
N TYR A 86 4.45 -1.72 9.53
CA TYR A 86 5.38 -1.00 10.40
C TYR A 86 6.35 -0.17 9.56
N HIS A 87 6.29 1.15 9.73
CA HIS A 87 7.13 2.10 9.01
C HIS A 87 8.32 2.54 9.87
N THR A 88 9.53 2.10 9.52
CA THR A 88 10.74 2.34 10.32
C THR A 88 11.12 3.82 10.46
N GLY A 89 10.78 4.65 9.46
CA GLY A 89 11.10 6.08 9.47
C GLY A 89 10.34 6.88 10.54
N ILE A 90 9.15 6.44 10.93
CA ILE A 90 8.36 7.04 12.01
C ILE A 90 8.31 6.14 13.25
N SER A 91 8.92 4.95 13.19
CA SER A 91 8.92 3.94 14.26
C SER A 91 7.51 3.60 14.75
N ASP A 92 6.54 3.54 13.83
CA ASP A 92 5.13 3.28 14.14
C ASP A 92 4.41 2.59 12.96
N TRP A 93 3.15 2.20 13.22
CA TRP A 93 2.25 1.61 12.24
C TRP A 93 1.64 2.67 11.34
N TYR A 94 1.84 2.51 10.04
CA TYR A 94 1.41 3.44 9.01
C TYR A 94 0.46 2.77 8.02
N VAL A 95 -0.60 3.48 7.66
CA VAL A 95 -1.55 3.12 6.61
C VAL A 95 -1.39 4.10 5.47
N PRO A 96 -0.90 3.71 4.29
CA PRO A 96 -0.87 4.56 3.10
C PRO A 96 -2.27 5.00 2.68
N THR A 97 -2.41 6.25 2.26
CA THR A 97 -3.63 6.69 1.58
C THR A 97 -3.75 5.98 0.23
N GLY A 98 -4.91 5.37 -0.03
CA GLY A 98 -5.20 4.74 -1.31
C GLY A 98 -6.22 3.61 -1.22
N GLN A 99 -6.25 2.77 -2.23
CA GLN A 99 -7.22 1.69 -2.35
C GLN A 99 -6.74 0.41 -1.68
N TYR A 100 -7.68 -0.25 -1.03
CA TYR A 100 -7.51 -1.56 -0.41
C TYR A 100 -8.64 -2.48 -0.83
N ARG A 101 -8.31 -3.74 -1.08
CA ARG A 101 -9.30 -4.75 -1.41
C ARG A 101 -9.54 -5.64 -0.21
N ILE A 102 -10.80 -5.76 0.19
CA ILE A 102 -11.29 -6.68 1.20
C ILE A 102 -11.70 -7.96 0.50
N LEU A 103 -11.14 -9.10 0.92
CA LEU A 103 -11.35 -10.39 0.29
C LEU A 103 -11.96 -11.35 1.31
N ILE A 104 -13.13 -11.89 1.02
CA ILE A 104 -13.75 -12.98 1.79
C ILE A 104 -13.44 -14.30 1.09
N ALA A 105 -12.91 -15.25 1.84
CA ALA A 105 -12.35 -16.45 1.27
C ALA A 105 -12.59 -17.70 2.13
N LYS A 106 -12.57 -18.85 1.48
CA LYS A 106 -12.48 -20.17 2.10
C LYS A 106 -11.00 -20.56 2.38
N SER A 107 -10.09 -20.04 1.57
CA SER A 107 -8.65 -20.20 1.75
C SER A 107 -7.92 -19.07 1.03
N SER A 108 -6.60 -18.96 1.21
CA SER A 108 -5.77 -17.98 0.51
C SER A 108 -5.81 -18.09 -1.01
N ARG A 109 -6.31 -19.20 -1.57
CA ARG A 109 -6.42 -19.45 -3.02
C ARG A 109 -7.86 -19.54 -3.51
N ASP A 110 -8.83 -19.60 -2.61
CA ASP A 110 -10.25 -19.71 -2.92
C ASP A 110 -11.01 -18.49 -2.39
N ILE A 111 -10.90 -17.38 -3.14
CA ILE A 111 -11.59 -16.13 -2.87
C ILE A 111 -13.04 -16.26 -3.37
N LYS A 112 -13.98 -15.88 -2.55
CA LYS A 112 -15.43 -16.00 -2.84
C LYS A 112 -16.03 -14.65 -3.21
N LEU A 113 -15.71 -13.61 -2.45
CA LEU A 113 -16.25 -12.27 -2.65
C LEU A 113 -15.14 -11.24 -2.42
N GLU A 114 -15.25 -10.10 -3.08
CA GLU A 114 -14.33 -8.99 -2.89
C GLU A 114 -15.03 -7.65 -2.99
N GLU A 115 -14.51 -6.66 -2.24
CA GLU A 115 -14.95 -5.28 -2.28
C GLU A 115 -13.73 -4.36 -2.18
N THR A 116 -13.75 -3.22 -2.87
CA THR A 116 -12.66 -2.26 -2.84
C THR A 116 -13.10 -1.01 -2.09
N ILE A 117 -12.27 -0.59 -1.13
CA ILE A 117 -12.48 0.62 -0.35
C ILE A 117 -11.31 1.58 -0.51
N THR A 118 -11.52 2.83 -0.14
CA THR A 118 -10.47 3.85 -0.04
C THR A 118 -10.18 4.12 1.44
N VAL A 119 -8.90 4.13 1.81
CA VAL A 119 -8.46 4.54 3.14
C VAL A 119 -7.63 5.82 3.01
N THR A 120 -7.93 6.83 3.83
CA THR A 120 -7.16 8.06 3.93
C THR A 120 -6.32 8.04 5.21
N SER A 121 -5.01 8.19 5.05
CA SER A 121 -4.09 8.30 6.19
C SER A 121 -4.32 9.59 6.96
N THR A 122 -4.24 9.51 8.27
CA THR A 122 -4.20 10.70 9.16
C THR A 122 -2.78 11.17 9.41
N ILE A 123 -1.77 10.46 8.88
CA ILE A 123 -0.36 10.77 9.04
C ILE A 123 0.23 11.12 7.68
N ASP A 124 0.77 12.32 7.55
CA ASP A 124 1.64 12.71 6.45
C ASP A 124 3.06 12.26 6.78
N LEU A 125 3.60 11.34 5.97
CA LEU A 125 4.99 10.93 6.11
C LEU A 125 5.91 12.08 5.67
N PRO A 126 6.85 12.52 6.52
CA PRO A 126 7.84 13.50 6.12
C PRO A 126 8.71 12.90 5.00
N PHE A 127 8.69 13.53 3.83
CA PHE A 127 9.60 13.14 2.76
C PHE A 127 11.03 13.44 3.19
N LYS A 128 11.90 12.44 3.09
CA LYS A 128 13.32 12.56 3.41
C LYS A 128 14.16 12.03 2.27
N VAL A 129 15.01 12.88 1.73
CA VAL A 129 15.99 12.49 0.72
C VAL A 129 17.08 11.62 1.34
N THR A 130 17.37 10.50 0.71
CA THR A 130 18.37 9.51 1.11
C THR A 130 19.23 9.12 -0.09
N TRP A 131 20.26 8.31 0.12
CA TRP A 131 21.07 7.72 -0.95
C TRP A 131 20.26 6.90 -1.97
N ASN A 132 19.12 6.33 -1.52
CA ASN A 132 18.25 5.49 -2.34
C ASN A 132 17.11 6.24 -3.01
N THR A 133 16.90 7.51 -2.69
CA THR A 133 15.86 8.34 -3.30
C THR A 133 16.14 8.48 -4.79
N THR A 134 15.16 8.17 -5.62
CA THR A 134 15.25 8.24 -7.08
C THR A 134 14.98 9.66 -7.59
N PHE A 135 15.40 9.95 -8.82
CA PHE A 135 15.09 11.23 -9.44
C PHE A 135 13.57 11.45 -9.60
N ASN A 136 12.82 10.38 -9.86
CA ASN A 136 11.36 10.43 -9.94
C ASN A 136 10.71 10.89 -8.63
N GLU A 137 11.16 10.34 -7.50
CA GLU A 137 10.69 10.76 -6.17
C GLU A 137 11.03 12.23 -5.90
N LEU A 138 12.23 12.69 -6.27
CA LEU A 138 12.65 14.08 -6.08
C LEU A 138 11.81 15.06 -6.89
N VAL A 139 11.57 14.79 -8.18
CA VAL A 139 10.79 15.71 -9.04
C VAL A 139 9.29 15.67 -8.74
N SER A 140 8.81 14.60 -8.10
CA SER A 140 7.42 14.52 -7.63
C SER A 140 7.17 15.49 -6.48
N HIS A 141 8.23 15.95 -5.78
CA HIS A 141 8.12 16.91 -4.70
C HIS A 141 8.23 18.36 -5.23
N PRO A 142 7.19 19.21 -5.09
CA PRO A 142 7.16 20.54 -5.70
C PRO A 142 8.35 21.44 -5.34
N GLN A 143 8.83 21.36 -4.08
CA GLN A 143 9.96 22.17 -3.59
C GLN A 143 11.31 21.73 -4.18
N LEU A 144 11.47 20.46 -4.55
CA LEU A 144 12.74 19.92 -5.06
C LEU A 144 12.81 19.94 -6.58
N ARG A 145 11.68 19.92 -7.27
CA ARG A 145 11.60 19.87 -8.73
C ARG A 145 12.50 20.90 -9.43
N PRO A 146 12.49 22.20 -9.09
CA PRO A 146 13.33 23.20 -9.77
C PRO A 146 14.82 22.90 -9.64
N VAL A 147 15.24 22.48 -8.43
CA VAL A 147 16.65 22.17 -8.14
C VAL A 147 17.11 20.94 -8.93
N ILE A 148 16.26 19.94 -9.06
CA ILE A 148 16.60 18.72 -9.82
C ILE A 148 16.68 19.01 -11.33
N TYR A 149 15.80 19.85 -11.89
CA TYR A 149 15.92 20.28 -13.29
C TYR A 149 17.18 21.12 -13.55
N GLU A 150 17.62 21.92 -12.58
CA GLU A 150 18.91 22.62 -12.67
C GLU A 150 20.08 21.64 -12.62
N LEU A 151 20.07 20.69 -11.68
CA LEU A 151 21.08 19.64 -11.58
C LEU A 151 21.20 18.81 -12.87
N LEU A 152 20.08 18.40 -13.46
CA LEU A 152 20.05 17.69 -14.74
C LEU A 152 20.68 18.51 -15.87
N GLY A 153 20.47 19.83 -15.88
CA GLY A 153 21.11 20.73 -16.84
C GLY A 153 22.62 20.85 -16.68
N VAL A 154 23.16 20.54 -15.48
CA VAL A 154 24.62 20.56 -15.21
C VAL A 154 25.28 19.22 -15.57
N ILE A 155 24.60 18.10 -15.31
CA ILE A 155 25.12 16.72 -15.50
C ILE A 155 24.76 16.13 -16.87
N GLY A 156 23.81 16.74 -17.59
CA GLY A 156 23.31 16.28 -18.88
C GLY A 156 24.02 16.94 -20.09
N GLU A 157 23.65 16.50 -21.28
CA GLU A 157 24.16 17.12 -22.52
C GLU A 157 23.47 18.48 -22.78
N GLU A 158 24.21 19.49 -23.21
CA GLU A 158 23.71 20.88 -23.36
C GLU A 158 22.52 21.07 -24.31
N ASN A 159 22.25 20.11 -25.20
CA ASN A 159 21.24 20.22 -26.23
C ASN A 159 20.07 19.24 -26.05
N VAL A 160 19.99 18.54 -24.91
CA VAL A 160 18.91 17.58 -24.64
C VAL A 160 17.85 18.23 -23.74
N ASP A 161 16.58 18.07 -24.12
CA ASP A 161 15.46 18.51 -23.29
C ASP A 161 15.52 17.86 -21.89
N LYS A 162 15.35 18.68 -20.84
CA LYS A 162 15.45 18.26 -19.43
C LYS A 162 14.43 17.19 -19.07
N GLU A 163 13.25 17.20 -19.70
CA GLU A 163 12.26 16.15 -19.50
C GLU A 163 12.71 14.82 -20.11
N ALA A 164 13.33 14.85 -21.29
CA ALA A 164 13.90 13.65 -21.90
C ALA A 164 15.07 13.11 -21.08
N GLN A 165 15.92 13.97 -20.53
CA GLN A 165 16.99 13.58 -19.60
C GLN A 165 16.43 12.94 -18.33
N LEU A 166 15.37 13.53 -17.75
CA LEU A 166 14.71 12.98 -16.58
C LEU A 166 14.13 11.58 -16.85
N GLU A 167 13.46 11.38 -17.99
CA GLU A 167 12.94 10.06 -18.38
C GLU A 167 14.02 8.98 -18.42
N MET A 168 15.23 9.31 -18.83
CA MET A 168 16.37 8.37 -18.85
C MET A 168 16.88 8.01 -17.46
N VAL A 169 16.75 8.91 -16.49
CA VAL A 169 17.36 8.75 -15.15
C VAL A 169 16.32 8.61 -14.02
N LYS A 170 15.04 8.71 -14.31
CA LYS A 170 13.97 8.81 -13.29
C LYS A 170 13.99 7.70 -12.24
N GLU A 171 14.33 6.47 -12.63
CA GLU A 171 14.41 5.32 -11.74
C GLU A 171 15.80 5.16 -11.09
N ILE A 172 16.75 6.01 -11.43
CA ILE A 172 18.11 5.95 -10.90
C ILE A 172 18.11 6.58 -9.50
N PRO A 173 18.63 5.89 -8.47
CA PRO A 173 18.79 6.45 -7.13
C PRO A 173 20.04 7.35 -7.06
N LEU A 174 20.01 8.33 -6.14
CA LEU A 174 21.12 9.28 -5.95
C LEU A 174 22.48 8.60 -5.76
N ARG A 175 22.52 7.44 -5.10
CA ARG A 175 23.79 6.68 -4.95
C ARG A 175 24.46 6.32 -6.28
N ALA A 176 23.70 6.21 -7.37
CA ALA A 176 24.23 5.84 -8.69
C ALA A 176 24.99 7.00 -9.34
N LEU A 177 24.85 8.23 -8.86
CA LEU A 177 25.63 9.38 -9.31
C LEU A 177 27.14 9.17 -9.17
N ARG A 178 27.58 8.26 -8.29
CA ARG A 178 29.01 7.85 -8.19
C ARG A 178 29.59 7.29 -9.48
N SER A 179 28.74 6.81 -10.40
CA SER A 179 29.17 6.31 -11.70
C SER A 179 29.53 7.43 -12.69
N PHE A 180 29.20 8.68 -12.35
CA PHE A 180 29.54 9.84 -13.17
C PHE A 180 30.89 10.39 -12.76
N GLN A 181 31.67 10.81 -13.77
CA GLN A 181 33.01 11.32 -13.55
C GLN A 181 32.98 12.61 -12.72
N GLY A 182 33.79 12.66 -11.67
CA GLY A 182 33.90 13.83 -10.78
C GLY A 182 32.90 13.87 -9.64
N VAL A 183 32.00 12.85 -9.49
CA VAL A 183 31.07 12.78 -8.38
C VAL A 183 31.55 11.76 -7.35
N ASP A 184 31.91 12.23 -6.17
CA ASP A 184 32.30 11.41 -5.02
C ASP A 184 31.17 11.30 -3.97
N ASN A 185 31.41 10.50 -2.94
CA ASN A 185 30.45 10.32 -1.85
C ASN A 185 30.15 11.64 -1.12
N THR A 186 31.14 12.49 -0.93
CA THR A 186 31.02 13.78 -0.24
C THR A 186 30.09 14.73 -0.99
N THR A 187 30.18 14.72 -2.31
CA THR A 187 29.31 15.50 -3.21
C THR A 187 27.86 15.04 -3.07
N ILE A 188 27.62 13.73 -3.05
CA ILE A 188 26.26 13.19 -2.89
C ILE A 188 25.71 13.48 -1.49
N GLU A 189 26.51 13.35 -0.43
CA GLU A 189 26.10 13.70 0.94
C GLU A 189 25.73 15.17 1.08
N SER A 190 26.51 16.05 0.46
CA SER A 190 26.23 17.48 0.42
C SER A 190 24.93 17.77 -0.32
N LEU A 191 24.69 17.13 -1.46
CA LEU A 191 23.45 17.23 -2.21
C LEU A 191 22.26 16.76 -1.36
N ILE A 192 22.32 15.58 -0.75
CA ILE A 192 21.28 15.05 0.13
C ILE A 192 20.99 16.01 1.28
N THR A 193 22.03 16.57 1.89
CA THR A 193 21.90 17.54 2.98
C THR A 193 21.16 18.80 2.52
N THR A 194 21.56 19.35 1.38
CA THR A 194 20.95 20.55 0.78
C THR A 194 19.48 20.29 0.43
N LEU A 195 19.16 19.17 -0.22
CA LEU A 195 17.80 18.82 -0.58
C LEU A 195 16.91 18.64 0.67
N ASN A 196 17.42 18.02 1.74
CA ASN A 196 16.67 17.91 3.01
C ASN A 196 16.51 19.23 3.76
N GLN A 197 17.38 20.23 3.51
CA GLN A 197 17.19 21.58 4.07
C GLN A 197 16.07 22.34 3.36
N LEU A 198 15.86 22.11 2.08
CA LEU A 198 14.78 22.71 1.30
C LEU A 198 13.39 22.15 1.67
N LEU A 199 13.34 21.01 2.36
CA LEU A 199 12.11 20.35 2.79
C LEU A 199 11.63 20.78 4.19
N LYS A 200 12.38 21.63 4.88
CA LYS A 200 12.05 22.17 6.20
C LYS A 200 11.24 23.45 6.10
#